data_8199722b4754260036725dd964a01d20
#
_entry.id   8199722b4754260036725dd964a01d20
#
_cell.length_a   1.000
_cell.length_b   1.000
_cell.length_c   1.000
_cell.angle_alpha   90.00
_cell.angle_beta   90.00
_cell.angle_gamma   90.00
#
_symmetry.space_group_name_H-M   'P 1'
#
loop_
_entity.id
_entity.type
_entity.pdbx_description
1 polymer ?
#
loop_
_entity_poly.entity_id
_entity_poly.type
_entity_poly.pdbx_seq_one_letter_code
_entity_poly.pdbx_strand_id
1 'polypeptide(L)'
;GLNKRVVGINVCDDAPFFRQRVSEIVEEAGAYLEEPVAIRPEEVEIIDGYVGRGYALSRQEELNFIRDFARMEGVLLDPVYTGKCMYGFTQEVKKGSFAGSKNVLFLHTGGLFGLFPARELFTGLRKG
;
A
#
# COMPACT_ATOMS: atom_id res chain seq x y z
N GLY A 1 -15.27 -19.90 -3.08
CA GLY A 1 -14.27 -18.91 -2.71
C GLY A 1 -14.82 -17.84 -1.75
N LEU A 2 -13.96 -17.14 -1.04
CA LEU A 2 -14.36 -16.03 -0.18
C LEU A 2 -14.80 -14.85 -1.08
N ASN A 3 -16.05 -14.42 -0.95
CA ASN A 3 -16.52 -13.22 -1.66
C ASN A 3 -15.97 -11.97 -0.97
N LYS A 4 -14.70 -11.63 -1.25
CA LYS A 4 -13.98 -10.50 -0.68
C LYS A 4 -13.43 -9.63 -1.80
N ARG A 5 -13.55 -8.32 -1.66
CA ARG A 5 -12.87 -7.33 -2.49
C ARG A 5 -11.42 -7.23 -2.02
N VAL A 6 -10.47 -7.39 -2.93
CA VAL A 6 -9.03 -7.21 -2.69
C VAL A 6 -8.57 -6.05 -3.52
N VAL A 7 -7.91 -5.08 -2.90
CA VAL A 7 -7.50 -3.84 -3.55
C VAL A 7 -6.02 -3.57 -3.27
N GLY A 8 -5.24 -3.32 -4.31
CA GLY A 8 -3.89 -2.80 -4.19
C GLY A 8 -3.87 -1.28 -4.20
N ILE A 9 -2.90 -0.67 -3.52
CA ILE A 9 -2.56 0.75 -3.65
C ILE A 9 -1.12 0.80 -4.11
N ASN A 10 -0.88 1.25 -5.35
CA ASN A 10 0.47 1.32 -5.87
C ASN A 10 1.25 2.49 -5.27
N VAL A 11 2.52 2.26 -5.02
CA VAL A 11 3.46 3.21 -4.40
C VAL A 11 4.70 3.46 -5.28
N CYS A 12 4.74 2.82 -6.43
CA CYS A 12 5.66 3.02 -7.56
C CYS A 12 4.91 2.61 -8.84
N ASP A 13 5.47 2.84 -10.00
CA ASP A 13 4.88 2.52 -11.31
C ASP A 13 3.42 2.96 -11.44
N ASP A 14 2.67 2.39 -12.36
CA ASP A 14 1.27 2.70 -12.59
C ASP A 14 0.33 1.50 -12.39
N ALA A 15 -0.97 1.75 -12.39
CA ALA A 15 -1.96 0.71 -12.21
C ALA A 15 -1.98 -0.33 -13.33
N PRO A 16 -1.81 0.01 -14.62
CA PRO A 16 -1.69 -0.97 -15.70
C PRO A 16 -0.54 -1.95 -15.50
N PHE A 17 0.65 -1.45 -15.11
CA PHE A 17 1.81 -2.29 -14.81
C PHE A 17 1.48 -3.33 -13.73
N PHE A 18 0.92 -2.89 -12.59
CA PHE A 18 0.61 -3.81 -11.49
C PHE A 18 -0.51 -4.78 -11.81
N ARG A 19 -1.52 -4.37 -12.56
CA ARG A 19 -2.57 -5.29 -13.02
C ARG A 19 -2.00 -6.43 -13.84
N GLN A 20 -1.14 -6.12 -14.79
CA GLN A 20 -0.47 -7.13 -15.60
C GLN A 20 0.43 -8.02 -14.74
N ARG A 21 1.27 -7.42 -13.88
CA ARG A 21 2.22 -8.18 -13.07
C ARG A 21 1.54 -9.10 -12.05
N VAL A 22 0.44 -8.67 -11.43
CA VAL A 22 -0.34 -9.51 -10.51
C VAL A 22 -0.96 -10.69 -11.26
N SER A 23 -1.52 -10.47 -12.45
CA SER A 23 -2.05 -11.54 -13.29
C SER A 23 -0.99 -12.60 -13.60
N GLU A 24 0.20 -12.18 -14.02
CA GLU A 24 1.34 -13.07 -14.30
C GLU A 24 1.76 -13.88 -13.06
N ILE A 25 1.89 -13.23 -11.90
CA ILE A 25 2.26 -13.90 -10.64
C ILE A 25 1.21 -14.94 -10.24
N VAL A 26 -0.07 -14.65 -10.41
CA VAL A 26 -1.14 -15.61 -10.10
C VAL A 26 -1.08 -16.80 -11.05
N GLU A 27 -0.82 -16.58 -12.33
CA GLU A 27 -0.64 -17.65 -13.30
C GLU A 27 0.60 -18.52 -12.98
N GLU A 28 1.75 -17.89 -12.70
CA GLU A 28 2.98 -18.56 -12.26
C GLU A 28 2.73 -19.40 -10.98
N ALA A 29 2.00 -18.84 -10.00
CA ALA A 29 1.66 -19.53 -8.76
C ALA A 29 0.72 -20.72 -8.99
N GLY A 30 -0.12 -20.66 -10.01
CA GLY A 30 -1.05 -21.74 -10.37
C GLY A 30 -0.36 -23.07 -10.63
N ALA A 31 0.90 -23.06 -11.07
CA ALA A 31 1.70 -24.26 -11.27
C ALA A 31 2.01 -25.04 -9.96
N TYR A 32 1.86 -24.38 -8.81
CA TYR A 32 2.13 -24.93 -7.48
C TYR A 32 0.85 -25.23 -6.67
N LEU A 33 -0.32 -24.95 -7.25
CA LEU A 33 -1.61 -25.15 -6.60
C LEU A 33 -2.28 -26.41 -7.14
N GLU A 34 -3.02 -27.11 -6.29
CA GLU A 34 -3.83 -28.27 -6.70
C GLU A 34 -4.92 -27.86 -7.71
N GLU A 35 -5.50 -26.68 -7.51
CA GLU A 35 -6.47 -26.08 -8.42
C GLU A 35 -5.85 -24.78 -9.00
N PRO A 36 -5.49 -24.76 -10.30
CA PRO A 36 -4.96 -23.57 -10.94
C PRO A 36 -5.95 -22.39 -10.83
N VAL A 37 -5.41 -21.25 -10.42
CA VAL A 37 -6.16 -19.99 -10.35
C VAL A 37 -5.62 -19.07 -11.44
N ALA A 38 -6.52 -18.43 -12.17
CA ALA A 38 -6.19 -17.39 -13.13
C ALA A 38 -7.00 -16.13 -12.80
N ILE A 39 -6.41 -14.98 -13.01
CA ILE A 39 -7.06 -13.67 -12.90
C ILE A 39 -6.64 -12.83 -14.09
N ARG A 40 -7.58 -12.17 -14.74
CA ARG A 40 -7.27 -11.27 -15.85
C ARG A 40 -6.81 -9.92 -15.30
N PRO A 41 -5.93 -9.17 -16.00
CA PRO A 41 -5.45 -7.87 -15.54
C PRO A 41 -6.56 -6.87 -15.18
N GLU A 42 -7.66 -6.87 -15.92
CA GLU A 42 -8.82 -6.00 -15.67
C GLU A 42 -9.61 -6.35 -14.40
N GLU A 43 -9.44 -7.55 -13.86
CA GLU A 43 -10.06 -8.01 -12.60
C GLU A 43 -9.21 -7.63 -11.39
N VAL A 44 -7.95 -7.22 -11.59
CA VAL A 44 -7.06 -6.75 -10.54
C VAL A 44 -7.37 -5.30 -10.21
N GLU A 45 -7.86 -5.05 -9.01
CA GLU A 45 -8.21 -3.70 -8.57
C GLU A 45 -7.00 -2.98 -7.97
N ILE A 46 -6.55 -1.91 -8.62
CA ILE A 46 -5.44 -1.06 -8.17
C ILE A 46 -5.93 0.39 -8.07
N ILE A 47 -5.76 0.97 -6.89
CA ILE A 47 -5.93 2.41 -6.65
C ILE A 47 -4.60 3.09 -6.94
N ASP A 48 -4.61 4.04 -7.86
CA ASP A 48 -3.45 4.83 -8.27
C ASP A 48 -3.45 6.23 -7.64
N GLY A 49 -2.34 6.98 -7.85
CA GLY A 49 -2.21 8.37 -7.43
C GLY A 49 -1.45 8.58 -6.10
N TYR A 50 -0.91 7.51 -5.50
CA TYR A 50 -0.18 7.56 -4.24
C TYR A 50 1.32 7.27 -4.36
N VAL A 51 1.85 7.25 -5.57
CA VAL A 51 3.30 7.15 -5.85
C VAL A 51 4.07 8.34 -5.28
N GLY A 52 3.41 9.49 -5.19
CA GLY A 52 4.01 10.71 -4.67
C GLY A 52 5.07 11.28 -5.61
N ARG A 53 6.29 11.53 -5.09
CA ARG A 53 7.42 12.06 -5.87
C ARG A 53 8.17 10.98 -6.67
N GLY A 54 7.82 9.71 -6.49
CA GLY A 54 8.46 8.56 -7.09
C GLY A 54 8.85 7.50 -6.07
N TYR A 55 9.47 6.43 -6.57
CA TYR A 55 9.94 5.33 -5.72
C TYR A 55 10.92 5.81 -4.66
N ALA A 56 10.71 5.43 -3.42
CA ALA A 56 11.50 5.79 -2.24
C ALA A 56 11.62 7.31 -1.98
N LEU A 57 10.86 8.16 -2.68
CA LEU A 57 10.84 9.61 -2.49
C LEU A 57 9.54 10.01 -1.79
N SER A 58 9.61 10.22 -0.47
CA SER A 58 8.45 10.61 0.31
C SER A 58 8.25 12.13 0.31
N ARG A 59 6.98 12.54 0.30
CA ARG A 59 6.58 13.93 0.53
C ARG A 59 6.56 14.21 2.03
N GLN A 60 6.66 15.47 2.43
CA GLN A 60 6.66 15.85 3.84
C GLN A 60 5.37 15.42 4.56
N GLU A 61 4.24 15.48 3.89
CA GLU A 61 2.96 15.04 4.41
C GLU A 61 2.91 13.54 4.69
N GLU A 62 3.56 12.73 3.85
CA GLU A 62 3.68 11.28 4.04
C GLU A 62 4.57 10.96 5.26
N LEU A 63 5.67 11.67 5.43
CA LEU A 63 6.56 11.52 6.58
C LEU A 63 5.87 11.93 7.89
N ASN A 64 5.14 13.05 7.87
CA ASN A 64 4.33 13.50 9.01
C ASN A 64 3.28 12.44 9.36
N PHE A 65 2.59 11.90 8.36
CA PHE A 65 1.59 10.86 8.54
C PHE A 65 2.19 9.60 9.18
N ILE A 66 3.33 9.11 8.69
CA ILE A 66 4.03 7.93 9.25
C ILE A 66 4.35 8.15 10.73
N ARG A 67 4.90 9.32 11.08
CA ARG A 67 5.21 9.69 12.47
C ARG A 67 3.95 9.70 13.34
N ASP A 68 2.90 10.36 12.88
CA ASP A 68 1.68 10.56 13.66
C ASP A 68 0.90 9.25 13.79
N PHE A 69 0.89 8.42 12.74
CA PHE A 69 0.32 7.08 12.77
C PHE A 69 1.02 6.19 13.82
N ALA A 70 2.36 6.20 13.85
CA ALA A 70 3.11 5.46 14.86
C ALA A 70 2.82 5.92 16.30
N ARG A 71 2.57 7.22 16.49
CA ARG A 71 2.21 7.78 17.81
C ARG A 71 0.80 7.39 18.25
N MET A 72 -0.14 7.32 17.32
CA MET A 72 -1.54 7.02 17.63
C MET A 72 -1.79 5.52 17.78
N GLU A 73 -1.23 4.73 16.88
CA GLU A 73 -1.57 3.30 16.73
C GLU A 73 -0.48 2.36 17.29
N GLY A 74 0.71 2.88 17.59
CA GLY A 74 1.85 2.05 18.01
C GLY A 74 2.40 1.14 16.90
N VAL A 75 2.02 1.40 15.65
CA VAL A 75 2.43 0.62 14.47
C VAL A 75 3.42 1.43 13.64
N LEU A 76 4.55 0.81 13.30
CA LEU A 76 5.59 1.44 12.50
C LEU A 76 5.40 1.12 11.02
N LEU A 77 5.36 2.17 10.20
CA LEU A 77 5.27 2.10 8.74
C LEU A 77 6.60 2.57 8.14
N ASP A 78 7.04 1.94 7.06
CA ASP A 78 8.21 2.39 6.31
C ASP A 78 7.87 3.53 5.33
N PRO A 79 8.83 4.39 4.95
CA PRO A 79 8.55 5.51 4.06
C PRO A 79 8.46 5.12 2.57
N VAL A 80 8.83 3.89 2.20
CA VAL A 80 8.87 3.44 0.79
C VAL A 80 7.56 2.80 0.37
N TYR A 81 7.07 1.84 1.16
CA TYR A 81 5.93 0.98 0.82
C TYR A 81 4.71 1.23 1.72
N THR A 82 4.78 0.72 2.97
CA THR A 82 3.60 0.67 3.84
C THR A 82 3.11 2.04 4.28
N GLY A 83 4.00 3.01 4.42
CA GLY A 83 3.63 4.39 4.75
C GLY A 83 2.84 5.08 3.65
N LYS A 84 3.28 4.98 2.39
CA LYS A 84 2.54 5.52 1.23
C LYS A 84 1.21 4.79 1.03
N CYS A 85 1.23 3.45 1.15
CA CYS A 85 0.03 2.65 1.01
C CYS A 85 -1.01 2.98 2.10
N MET A 86 -0.62 3.08 3.36
CA MET A 86 -1.51 3.45 4.46
C MET A 86 -1.99 4.90 4.35
N TYR A 87 -1.12 5.82 3.92
CA TYR A 87 -1.52 7.18 3.61
C TYR A 87 -2.61 7.20 2.52
N GLY A 88 -2.38 6.50 1.41
CA GLY A 88 -3.35 6.36 0.33
C GLY A 88 -4.66 5.75 0.83
N PHE A 89 -4.59 4.66 1.60
CA PHE A 89 -5.75 4.04 2.20
C PHE A 89 -6.58 5.03 3.04
N THR A 90 -5.93 5.82 3.90
CA THR A 90 -6.64 6.81 4.73
C THR A 90 -7.28 7.93 3.90
N GLN A 91 -6.64 8.35 2.79
CA GLN A 91 -7.25 9.31 1.88
C GLN A 91 -8.49 8.72 1.18
N GLU A 92 -8.40 7.47 0.73
CA GLU A 92 -9.53 6.78 0.10
C GLU A 92 -10.70 6.54 1.07
N VAL A 93 -10.42 6.23 2.34
CA VAL A 93 -11.46 6.16 3.37
C VAL A 93 -12.18 7.51 3.51
N LYS A 94 -11.44 8.63 3.54
CA LYS A 94 -12.02 9.99 3.61
C LYS A 94 -12.86 10.34 2.39
N LYS A 95 -12.50 9.84 1.20
CA LYS A 95 -13.27 10.00 -0.03
C LYS A 95 -14.52 9.11 -0.10
N GLY A 96 -14.66 8.15 0.82
CA GLY A 96 -15.77 7.21 0.82
C GLY A 96 -15.58 5.99 -0.08
N SER A 97 -14.36 5.73 -0.59
CA SER A 97 -14.08 4.61 -1.51
C SER A 97 -14.40 3.23 -0.90
N PHE A 98 -14.49 3.16 0.42
CA PHE A 98 -14.84 1.95 1.18
C PHE A 98 -16.20 2.06 1.88
N ALA A 99 -17.04 3.03 1.48
CA ALA A 99 -18.38 3.17 2.04
C ALA A 99 -19.20 1.89 1.82
N GLY A 100 -19.90 1.45 2.86
CA GLY A 100 -20.66 0.17 2.84
C GLY A 100 -19.84 -1.07 3.24
N SER A 101 -18.53 -0.98 3.35
CA SER A 101 -17.72 -2.06 3.92
C SER A 101 -17.87 -2.09 5.45
N LYS A 102 -18.26 -3.24 6.01
CA LYS A 102 -18.36 -3.41 7.47
C LYS A 102 -16.99 -3.51 8.14
N ASN A 103 -16.05 -4.15 7.46
CA ASN A 103 -14.67 -4.32 7.92
C ASN A 103 -13.73 -4.14 6.74
N VAL A 104 -12.61 -3.47 6.99
CA VAL A 104 -11.51 -3.34 6.03
C VAL A 104 -10.25 -3.84 6.71
N LEU A 105 -9.53 -4.73 6.06
CA LEU A 105 -8.26 -5.24 6.53
C LEU A 105 -7.13 -4.59 5.74
N PHE A 106 -6.19 -3.95 6.42
CA PHE A 106 -4.93 -3.52 5.84
C PHE A 106 -3.88 -4.60 6.06
N LEU A 107 -3.31 -5.11 4.98
CA LEU A 107 -2.22 -6.07 5.05
C LEU A 107 -0.88 -5.33 5.15
N HIS A 108 -0.26 -5.35 6.33
CA HIS A 108 1.06 -4.79 6.57
C HIS A 108 2.14 -5.76 6.10
N THR A 109 2.78 -5.48 4.97
CA THR A 109 3.72 -6.38 4.29
C THR A 109 5.17 -6.25 4.79
N GLY A 110 5.42 -5.50 5.85
CA GLY A 110 6.77 -5.32 6.42
C GLY A 110 7.39 -3.96 6.05
N GLY A 111 8.69 -3.97 5.73
CA GLY A 111 9.40 -2.76 5.32
C GLY A 111 10.06 -1.98 6.47
N LEU A 112 9.92 -2.42 7.73
CA LEU A 112 10.42 -1.72 8.92
C LEU A 112 11.90 -1.32 8.81
N PHE A 113 12.73 -2.17 8.23
CA PHE A 113 14.17 -1.89 8.05
C PHE A 113 14.44 -0.67 7.16
N GLY A 114 13.50 -0.26 6.32
CA GLY A 114 13.57 0.97 5.52
C GLY A 114 13.57 2.26 6.34
N LEU A 115 13.19 2.20 7.63
CA LEU A 115 13.27 3.35 8.54
C LEU A 115 14.70 3.72 8.91
N PHE A 116 15.61 2.75 9.01
CA PHE A 116 16.99 3.00 9.44
C PHE A 116 17.75 3.93 8.47
N PRO A 117 17.81 3.66 7.15
CA PRO A 117 18.42 4.60 6.22
C PRO A 117 17.64 5.91 6.08
N ALA A 118 16.34 5.90 6.35
CA ALA A 118 15.46 7.07 6.24
C ALA A 118 15.42 7.93 7.52
N ARG A 119 16.13 7.59 8.58
CA ARG A 119 16.06 8.26 9.89
C ARG A 119 16.19 9.77 9.82
N GLU A 120 17.07 10.28 8.95
CA GLU A 120 17.33 11.71 8.79
C GLU A 120 16.09 12.48 8.28
N LEU A 121 15.20 11.81 7.53
CA LEU A 121 13.96 12.39 7.05
C LEU A 121 12.98 12.72 8.19
N PHE A 122 13.15 12.10 9.35
CA PHE A 122 12.30 12.27 10.53
C PHE A 122 12.91 13.20 11.59
N THR A 123 14.21 13.56 11.49
CA THR A 123 14.88 14.40 12.51
C THR A 123 14.38 15.84 12.54
N GLY A 124 13.95 16.40 11.41
CA GLY A 124 13.37 17.75 11.31
C GLY A 124 11.89 17.86 11.74
N LEU A 125 11.24 16.73 12.02
CA LEU A 125 9.81 16.67 12.38
C LEU A 125 9.52 16.94 13.87
N ARG A 126 10.51 17.43 14.61
CA ARG A 126 10.32 17.85 16.00
C ARG A 126 9.59 19.21 16.01
N LYS A 127 8.28 19.19 16.15
CA LYS A 127 7.35 20.19 16.71
C LYS A 127 6.07 20.26 15.86
N GLY A 128 5.07 19.70 16.36
CA GLY A 128 3.68 19.95 16.14
C GLY A 128 2.99 19.43 17.38
#